data_e616df2a6a727b56ed40f33fbabdd50a
#
_entry.id   e616df2a6a727b56ed40f33fbabdd50a
#
_cell.length_a   1.000
_cell.length_b   1.000
_cell.length_c   1.000
_cell.angle_alpha   90.00
_cell.angle_beta   90.00
_cell.angle_gamma   90.00
#
_symmetry.space_group_name_H-M   'P 1'
#
loop_
_entity.id
_entity.type
_entity.pdbx_description
1 polymer ?
#
loop_
_entity_poly.entity_id
_entity_poly.type
_entity_poly.pdbx_seq_one_letter_code
_entity_poly.pdbx_strand_id
1 'polypeptide(L)'
;MKKIIALFTTLLLMGWSLDAAAFTCKVNDTGQTMTSGSANVYVNLTPSVGVGQNLVVDLSSSVSCKNDSSGGSIIDYINLTSGSAFGGALAAFTGSVYWAGNTYPLPMNGNSSVYTITHTDYRGLPLRMYLTATGAAGGVVINSGELIAQLNMHKVASDGNPNNFIWNIYANNNVVVPTGGCDVSARDVTVTLPDYPSSMAVPVTVHCAQNQNLGYYLSGTTVDAANSIFSNTASSSAAQGIGVQMTRYGSVVPANNTVALGTVGTSPVNLGLTATYARTSGQVTAGNVQSIIGVTFVYQ
;
A
#
# COMPACT_ATOMS: atom_id res chain seq x y z
N MET A 1 -39.26 43.58 -66.58
CA MET A 1 -39.07 43.91 -65.18
C MET A 1 -38.71 42.61 -64.45
N LYS A 2 -37.46 42.36 -64.23
CA LYS A 2 -36.94 41.17 -63.50
C LYS A 2 -36.31 41.70 -62.22
N LYS A 3 -36.90 41.34 -61.05
CA LYS A 3 -36.34 41.69 -59.73
C LYS A 3 -35.30 40.65 -59.39
N ILE A 4 -34.04 41.05 -59.24
CA ILE A 4 -32.94 40.25 -58.75
C ILE A 4 -33.01 40.36 -57.22
N ILE A 5 -33.31 39.24 -56.57
CA ILE A 5 -33.22 39.06 -55.11
C ILE A 5 -31.79 38.64 -54.80
N ALA A 6 -30.98 39.52 -54.23
CA ALA A 6 -29.65 39.18 -53.71
C ALA A 6 -29.84 38.50 -52.35
N LEU A 7 -29.60 37.21 -52.30
CA LEU A 7 -29.57 36.42 -51.04
C LEU A 7 -28.21 36.64 -50.37
N PHE A 8 -28.15 37.47 -49.34
CA PHE A 8 -27.01 37.63 -48.45
C PHE A 8 -26.91 36.43 -47.54
N THR A 9 -26.13 35.44 -47.93
CA THR A 9 -25.74 34.36 -47.03
C THR A 9 -24.68 34.88 -46.06
N THR A 10 -25.12 35.29 -44.88
CA THR A 10 -24.23 35.54 -43.74
C THR A 10 -23.73 34.20 -43.25
N LEU A 11 -22.53 33.83 -43.68
CA LEU A 11 -21.78 32.70 -43.14
C LEU A 11 -21.37 33.05 -41.72
N LEU A 12 -22.14 32.60 -40.73
CA LEU A 12 -21.77 32.67 -39.32
C LEU A 12 -20.57 31.75 -39.14
N LEU A 13 -19.36 32.30 -39.24
CA LEU A 13 -18.15 31.70 -38.73
C LEU A 13 -18.28 31.66 -37.20
N MET A 14 -18.90 30.61 -36.67
CA MET A 14 -18.69 30.18 -35.30
C MET A 14 -17.21 29.79 -35.20
N GLY A 15 -16.39 30.76 -34.83
CA GLY A 15 -15.04 30.51 -34.38
C GLY A 15 -15.14 29.59 -33.16
N TRP A 16 -14.94 28.32 -33.38
CA TRP A 16 -14.58 27.39 -32.31
C TRP A 16 -13.21 27.89 -31.85
N SER A 17 -13.20 28.68 -30.78
CA SER A 17 -11.99 28.84 -30.00
C SER A 17 -11.63 27.43 -29.50
N LEU A 18 -10.76 26.76 -30.25
CA LEU A 18 -10.01 25.66 -29.67
C LEU A 18 -9.22 26.31 -28.55
N ASP A 19 -9.73 26.23 -27.33
CA ASP A 19 -8.90 26.48 -26.15
C ASP A 19 -7.69 25.59 -26.32
N ALA A 20 -6.61 26.13 -26.83
CA ALA A 20 -5.33 25.45 -26.90
C ALA A 20 -4.93 25.23 -25.44
N ALA A 21 -5.22 24.04 -24.94
CA ALA A 21 -4.81 23.67 -23.58
C ALA A 21 -3.30 23.85 -23.50
N ALA A 22 -2.88 24.82 -22.71
CA ALA A 22 -1.45 25.09 -22.52
C ALA A 22 -0.75 24.01 -21.67
N PHE A 23 -1.51 23.02 -21.17
CA PHE A 23 -1.04 22.01 -20.24
C PHE A 23 -1.83 20.71 -20.39
N THR A 24 -1.11 19.60 -20.49
CA THR A 24 -1.72 18.27 -20.56
C THR A 24 -1.02 17.31 -19.62
N CYS A 25 -1.80 16.55 -18.84
CA CYS A 25 -1.33 15.39 -18.10
C CYS A 25 -1.80 14.10 -18.77
N LYS A 26 -1.06 13.03 -18.55
CA LYS A 26 -1.35 11.69 -19.05
C LYS A 26 -1.22 10.66 -17.93
N VAL A 27 -2.20 9.77 -17.84
CA VAL A 27 -2.09 8.52 -17.10
C VAL A 27 -1.31 7.55 -17.97
N ASN A 28 -0.11 7.17 -17.55
CA ASN A 28 0.85 6.47 -18.44
C ASN A 28 0.41 5.08 -18.82
N ASP A 29 -0.26 4.36 -17.91
CA ASP A 29 -0.72 2.98 -18.14
C ASP A 29 -1.83 2.93 -19.20
N THR A 30 -2.82 3.80 -19.12
CA THR A 30 -3.96 3.84 -20.03
C THR A 30 -3.73 4.71 -21.27
N GLY A 31 -2.74 5.60 -21.22
CA GLY A 31 -2.53 6.63 -22.23
C GLY A 31 -3.59 7.76 -22.20
N GLN A 32 -4.54 7.74 -21.25
CA GLN A 32 -5.56 8.77 -21.11
C GLN A 32 -4.91 10.13 -20.85
N THR A 33 -5.24 11.12 -21.68
CA THR A 33 -4.80 12.49 -21.51
C THR A 33 -5.92 13.37 -20.98
N MET A 34 -5.55 14.39 -20.20
CA MET A 34 -6.50 15.35 -19.64
C MET A 34 -5.85 16.71 -19.44
N THR A 35 -6.67 17.74 -19.57
CA THR A 35 -6.28 19.14 -19.34
C THR A 35 -6.90 19.70 -18.06
N SER A 36 -7.90 19.02 -17.50
CA SER A 36 -8.55 19.30 -16.22
C SER A 36 -9.45 18.13 -15.82
N GLY A 37 -10.02 18.15 -14.61
CA GLY A 37 -11.01 17.18 -14.14
C GLY A 37 -10.39 16.01 -13.37
N SER A 38 -11.00 14.83 -13.44
CA SER A 38 -10.58 13.66 -12.67
C SER A 38 -10.19 12.49 -13.55
N ALA A 39 -9.20 11.71 -13.08
CA ALA A 39 -8.82 10.44 -13.70
C ALA A 39 -8.54 9.38 -12.63
N ASN A 40 -8.75 8.12 -13.02
CA ASN A 40 -8.36 6.96 -12.24
C ASN A 40 -6.96 6.51 -12.68
N VAL A 41 -6.08 6.32 -11.71
CA VAL A 41 -4.69 5.89 -11.92
C VAL A 41 -4.51 4.55 -11.23
N TYR A 42 -4.32 3.50 -11.99
CA TYR A 42 -4.09 2.15 -11.48
C TYR A 42 -2.59 1.90 -11.37
N VAL A 43 -2.14 1.50 -10.18
CA VAL A 43 -0.71 1.35 -9.88
C VAL A 43 -0.40 0.01 -9.24
N ASN A 44 0.70 -0.60 -9.62
CA ASN A 44 1.25 -1.74 -8.91
C ASN A 44 1.94 -1.23 -7.64
N LEU A 45 1.36 -1.57 -6.48
CA LEU A 45 1.93 -1.22 -5.20
C LEU A 45 3.15 -2.10 -4.89
N THR A 46 4.24 -1.47 -4.50
CA THR A 46 5.46 -2.14 -4.02
C THR A 46 5.87 -1.52 -2.69
N PRO A 47 5.04 -1.68 -1.64
CA PRO A 47 5.29 -1.05 -0.36
C PRO A 47 6.55 -1.59 0.29
N SER A 48 7.21 -0.74 1.07
CA SER A 48 8.40 -1.12 1.81
C SER A 48 8.50 -0.34 3.12
N VAL A 49 9.07 -0.99 4.14
CA VAL A 49 9.34 -0.32 5.41
C VAL A 49 10.47 0.69 5.27
N GLY A 50 10.32 1.83 5.92
CA GLY A 50 11.33 2.90 5.99
C GLY A 50 11.43 3.48 7.39
N VAL A 51 12.47 4.25 7.64
CA VAL A 51 12.69 4.87 8.96
C VAL A 51 11.63 5.93 9.21
N GLY A 52 10.75 5.68 10.17
CA GLY A 52 9.67 6.58 10.57
C GLY A 52 8.46 6.62 9.62
N GLN A 53 8.61 6.17 8.39
CA GLN A 53 7.51 6.13 7.42
C GLN A 53 7.73 5.03 6.37
N ASN A 54 6.66 4.38 5.97
CA ASN A 54 6.70 3.30 4.99
C ASN A 54 6.26 3.80 3.61
N LEU A 55 7.01 3.46 2.57
CA LEU A 55 6.58 3.73 1.21
C LEU A 55 5.31 2.94 0.91
N VAL A 56 4.27 3.61 0.45
CA VAL A 56 3.04 2.99 -0.04
C VAL A 56 3.10 2.86 -1.56
N VAL A 57 3.40 3.96 -2.26
CA VAL A 57 3.43 4.02 -3.72
C VAL A 57 4.36 5.11 -4.22
N ASP A 58 5.08 4.84 -5.32
CA ASP A 58 5.79 5.82 -6.14
C ASP A 58 4.97 6.06 -7.42
N LEU A 59 4.46 7.27 -7.58
CA LEU A 59 3.64 7.67 -8.72
C LEU A 59 4.43 8.35 -9.84
N SER A 60 5.75 8.45 -9.71
CA SER A 60 6.60 9.17 -10.67
C SER A 60 6.57 8.57 -12.09
N SER A 61 6.25 7.28 -12.20
CA SER A 61 6.06 6.60 -13.50
C SER A 61 4.59 6.50 -13.94
N SER A 62 3.62 6.87 -13.09
CA SER A 62 2.20 6.61 -13.33
C SER A 62 1.47 7.79 -13.97
N VAL A 63 1.87 9.01 -13.61
CA VAL A 63 1.30 10.25 -14.15
C VAL A 63 2.44 11.12 -14.68
N SER A 64 2.31 11.58 -15.91
CA SER A 64 3.25 12.50 -16.53
C SER A 64 2.51 13.69 -17.11
N CYS A 65 3.14 14.86 -17.01
CA CYS A 65 2.56 16.10 -17.54
C CYS A 65 3.56 16.83 -18.45
N LYS A 66 3.05 17.71 -19.28
CA LYS A 66 3.84 18.55 -20.17
C LYS A 66 3.19 19.93 -20.34
N ASN A 67 3.98 20.89 -20.69
CA ASN A 67 3.52 22.17 -21.21
C ASN A 67 3.25 22.03 -22.71
N ASP A 68 2.12 22.49 -23.20
CA ASP A 68 1.73 22.42 -24.61
C ASP A 68 2.04 23.72 -25.37
N SER A 69 2.58 24.75 -24.68
CA SER A 69 2.90 26.03 -25.29
C SER A 69 4.15 25.87 -26.14
N SER A 70 4.00 26.00 -27.44
CA SER A 70 5.12 26.04 -28.39
C SER A 70 5.95 27.30 -28.17
N GLY A 71 7.25 27.13 -27.94
CA GLY A 71 8.20 28.24 -27.78
C GLY A 71 8.38 28.76 -26.35
N GLY A 72 7.78 28.11 -25.35
CA GLY A 72 8.03 28.41 -23.92
C GLY A 72 7.47 29.76 -23.44
N SER A 73 6.49 30.32 -24.15
CA SER A 73 5.87 31.62 -23.82
C SER A 73 4.95 31.54 -22.59
N ILE A 74 4.38 30.37 -22.29
CA ILE A 74 3.55 30.12 -21.13
C ILE A 74 4.25 29.12 -20.24
N ILE A 75 4.26 29.37 -18.95
CA ILE A 75 4.81 28.51 -17.92
C ILE A 75 3.68 27.98 -17.07
N ASP A 76 3.66 26.70 -16.76
CA ASP A 76 2.67 26.09 -15.89
C ASP A 76 3.23 25.90 -14.48
N TYR A 77 2.46 26.31 -13.51
CA TYR A 77 2.74 26.20 -12.08
C TYR A 77 1.74 25.24 -11.47
N ILE A 78 2.20 24.11 -10.98
CA ILE A 78 1.35 23.08 -10.38
C ILE A 78 1.72 22.85 -8.91
N ASN A 79 0.70 22.55 -8.10
CA ASN A 79 0.87 22.20 -6.70
C ASN A 79 -0.23 21.23 -6.25
N LEU A 80 0.05 20.44 -5.22
CA LEU A 80 -0.98 19.67 -4.51
C LEU A 80 -1.75 20.61 -3.59
N THR A 81 -3.05 20.33 -3.40
CA THR A 81 -3.93 21.16 -2.59
C THR A 81 -4.54 20.40 -1.42
N SER A 82 -5.15 21.13 -0.51
CA SER A 82 -5.93 20.57 0.59
C SER A 82 -6.96 19.57 0.11
N GLY A 83 -7.27 18.58 0.96
CA GLY A 83 -8.15 17.46 0.63
C GLY A 83 -7.43 16.27 -0.03
N SER A 84 -6.13 16.39 -0.37
CA SER A 84 -5.33 15.21 -0.73
C SER A 84 -5.17 14.31 0.48
N ALA A 85 -5.54 13.01 0.37
CA ALA A 85 -5.57 12.08 1.49
C ALA A 85 -5.47 10.62 1.05
N PHE A 86 -5.16 9.74 1.97
CA PHE A 86 -5.40 8.32 1.80
C PHE A 86 -6.89 8.02 1.72
N GLY A 87 -7.25 6.95 1.03
CA GLY A 87 -8.61 6.45 0.85
C GLY A 87 -8.73 4.95 1.14
N GLY A 88 -9.95 4.42 1.03
CA GLY A 88 -10.21 3.00 1.23
C GLY A 88 -9.71 2.47 2.57
N ALA A 89 -9.06 1.33 2.56
CA ALA A 89 -8.51 0.70 3.76
C ALA A 89 -7.40 1.53 4.44
N LEU A 90 -6.78 2.49 3.73
CA LEU A 90 -5.76 3.38 4.28
C LEU A 90 -6.32 4.68 4.86
N ALA A 91 -7.61 4.98 4.72
CA ALA A 91 -8.21 6.26 5.11
C ALA A 91 -8.04 6.64 6.59
N ALA A 92 -7.92 5.63 7.48
CA ALA A 92 -7.71 5.86 8.91
C ALA A 92 -6.25 6.15 9.31
N PHE A 93 -5.33 6.04 8.36
CA PHE A 93 -3.90 6.24 8.64
C PHE A 93 -3.46 7.66 8.29
N THR A 94 -2.47 8.12 9.02
CA THR A 94 -1.73 9.34 8.69
C THR A 94 -0.48 8.99 7.89
N GLY A 95 0.05 9.98 7.20
CA GLY A 95 1.27 9.78 6.41
C GLY A 95 1.77 11.08 5.83
N SER A 96 2.48 10.95 4.73
CA SER A 96 3.00 12.10 4.00
C SER A 96 3.01 11.87 2.49
N VAL A 97 3.00 12.96 1.77
CA VAL A 97 3.26 12.97 0.32
C VAL A 97 4.55 13.74 0.05
N TYR A 98 5.49 13.09 -0.63
CA TYR A 98 6.65 13.76 -1.21
C TYR A 98 6.23 14.40 -2.53
N TRP A 99 6.52 15.68 -2.67
CA TRP A 99 6.24 16.47 -3.85
C TRP A 99 7.42 17.39 -4.18
N ALA A 100 8.02 17.20 -5.33
CA ALA A 100 9.02 18.10 -5.89
C ALA A 100 10.12 18.56 -4.88
N GLY A 101 10.69 17.64 -4.13
CA GLY A 101 11.77 17.92 -3.16
C GLY A 101 11.32 18.13 -1.74
N ASN A 102 10.02 18.30 -1.47
CA ASN A 102 9.47 18.54 -0.14
C ASN A 102 8.47 17.47 0.27
N THR A 103 8.25 17.34 1.58
CA THR A 103 7.28 16.40 2.15
C THR A 103 6.19 17.16 2.88
N TYR A 104 4.93 16.76 2.63
CA TYR A 104 3.73 17.37 3.21
C TYR A 104 2.92 16.31 3.94
N PRO A 105 2.23 16.64 5.05
CA PRO A 105 1.42 15.67 5.79
C PRO A 105 0.20 15.23 4.97
N LEU A 106 -0.24 13.99 5.17
CA LEU A 106 -1.51 13.45 4.71
C LEU A 106 -2.39 13.10 5.93
N PRO A 107 -3.67 13.54 5.94
CA PRO A 107 -4.34 14.37 4.93
C PRO A 107 -3.77 15.80 4.85
N MET A 108 -3.77 16.37 3.65
CA MET A 108 -3.30 17.75 3.44
C MET A 108 -4.38 18.77 3.86
N ASN A 109 -4.00 19.70 4.73
CA ASN A 109 -4.85 20.82 5.17
C ASN A 109 -4.49 22.15 4.48
N GLY A 110 -3.48 22.14 3.62
CA GLY A 110 -2.99 23.30 2.89
C GLY A 110 -2.36 22.89 1.56
N ASN A 111 -1.75 23.84 0.88
CA ASN A 111 -1.13 23.62 -0.43
C ASN A 111 0.34 23.26 -0.30
N SER A 112 0.84 22.44 -1.23
CA SER A 112 2.27 22.18 -1.39
C SER A 112 3.01 23.38 -2.02
N SER A 113 4.33 23.31 -2.08
CA SER A 113 5.12 24.19 -2.94
C SER A 113 4.75 23.99 -4.41
N VAL A 114 4.99 25.03 -5.19
CA VAL A 114 4.78 25.02 -6.63
C VAL A 114 5.89 24.23 -7.31
N TYR A 115 5.51 23.38 -8.25
CA TYR A 115 6.42 22.76 -9.22
C TYR A 115 6.18 23.37 -10.59
N THR A 116 7.25 23.82 -11.24
CA THR A 116 7.19 24.54 -12.52
C THR A 116 7.38 23.58 -13.69
N ILE A 117 6.47 23.62 -14.66
CA ILE A 117 6.54 22.82 -15.89
C ILE A 117 6.77 23.74 -17.07
N THR A 118 7.94 23.60 -17.70
CA THR A 118 8.35 24.31 -18.92
C THR A 118 8.66 23.37 -20.08
N HIS A 119 8.77 22.06 -19.80
CA HIS A 119 9.12 21.05 -20.79
C HIS A 119 7.89 20.66 -21.63
N THR A 120 8.11 20.44 -22.90
CA THR A 120 7.08 20.06 -23.89
C THR A 120 6.94 18.56 -24.10
N ASP A 121 7.85 17.77 -23.54
CA ASP A 121 7.78 16.31 -23.45
C ASP A 121 7.08 15.88 -22.15
N TYR A 122 6.40 14.74 -22.17
CA TYR A 122 5.79 14.17 -20.96
C TYR A 122 6.86 13.74 -19.97
N ARG A 123 6.84 14.30 -18.77
CA ARG A 123 7.70 13.91 -17.65
C ARG A 123 6.86 13.51 -16.44
N GLY A 124 7.32 12.46 -15.77
CA GLY A 124 6.66 11.95 -14.56
C GLY A 124 6.63 12.99 -13.44
N LEU A 125 5.53 13.04 -12.73
CA LEU A 125 5.40 13.89 -11.54
C LEU A 125 6.25 13.30 -10.41
N PRO A 126 7.13 14.11 -9.77
CA PRO A 126 7.98 13.65 -8.66
C PRO A 126 7.14 13.48 -7.38
N LEU A 127 6.36 12.39 -7.31
CA LEU A 127 5.34 12.17 -6.31
C LEU A 127 5.43 10.77 -5.71
N ARG A 128 5.54 10.69 -4.37
CA ARG A 128 5.50 9.45 -3.59
C ARG A 128 4.62 9.62 -2.37
N MET A 129 3.99 8.56 -1.94
CA MET A 129 3.15 8.56 -0.74
C MET A 129 3.73 7.60 0.29
N TYR A 130 3.75 8.07 1.53
CA TYR A 130 4.29 7.35 2.67
C TYR A 130 3.28 7.29 3.79
N LEU A 131 3.17 6.14 4.45
CA LEU A 131 2.38 5.92 5.64
C LEU A 131 3.24 6.10 6.87
N THR A 132 2.76 6.81 7.88
CA THR A 132 3.45 6.91 9.19
C THR A 132 3.41 5.54 9.88
N ALA A 133 4.58 5.01 10.22
CA ALA A 133 4.67 3.71 10.88
C ALA A 133 4.09 3.77 12.28
N THR A 134 3.23 2.80 12.62
CA THR A 134 2.62 2.62 13.93
C THR A 134 2.83 1.19 14.42
N GLY A 135 3.30 1.02 15.65
CA GLY A 135 3.59 -0.30 16.20
C GLY A 135 4.83 -0.99 15.60
N ALA A 136 5.03 -2.25 15.91
CA ALA A 136 6.23 -3.00 15.54
C ALA A 136 6.15 -3.57 14.12
N ALA A 137 5.26 -4.51 13.87
CA ALA A 137 5.04 -5.10 12.56
C ALA A 137 3.55 -5.39 12.38
N GLY A 138 2.91 -4.59 11.58
CA GLY A 138 1.52 -4.71 11.21
C GLY A 138 1.36 -4.54 9.71
N GLY A 139 0.15 -4.70 9.20
CA GLY A 139 -0.12 -4.46 7.78
C GLY A 139 -1.60 -4.33 7.48
N VAL A 140 -1.90 -3.60 6.43
CA VAL A 140 -3.24 -3.45 5.87
C VAL A 140 -3.28 -4.18 4.53
N VAL A 141 -4.23 -5.08 4.40
CA VAL A 141 -4.49 -5.79 3.13
C VAL A 141 -5.16 -4.81 2.17
N ILE A 142 -4.60 -4.69 0.99
CA ILE A 142 -5.16 -3.94 -0.13
C ILE A 142 -5.43 -4.93 -1.25
N ASN A 143 -6.65 -4.94 -1.75
CA ASN A 143 -7.02 -5.78 -2.90
C ASN A 143 -6.91 -4.98 -4.21
N SER A 144 -6.65 -5.69 -5.31
CA SER A 144 -6.70 -5.08 -6.63
C SER A 144 -8.06 -4.41 -6.88
N GLY A 145 -8.05 -3.19 -7.40
CA GLY A 145 -9.23 -2.37 -7.63
C GLY A 145 -9.64 -1.48 -6.44
N GLU A 146 -8.99 -1.58 -5.28
CA GLU A 146 -9.29 -0.69 -4.15
C GLU A 146 -8.68 0.70 -4.32
N LEU A 147 -9.46 1.72 -3.96
CA LEU A 147 -8.97 3.10 -3.84
C LEU A 147 -8.01 3.21 -2.66
N ILE A 148 -6.81 3.72 -2.89
CA ILE A 148 -5.79 3.89 -1.84
C ILE A 148 -5.54 5.36 -1.49
N ALA A 149 -5.84 6.28 -2.41
CA ALA A 149 -5.67 7.71 -2.18
C ALA A 149 -6.43 8.54 -3.20
N GLN A 150 -6.71 9.78 -2.82
CA GLN A 150 -7.12 10.85 -3.74
C GLN A 150 -6.14 12.01 -3.57
N LEU A 151 -5.62 12.50 -4.69
CA LEU A 151 -4.73 13.66 -4.72
C LEU A 151 -5.37 14.77 -5.54
N ASN A 152 -5.50 15.93 -4.93
CA ASN A 152 -5.99 17.14 -5.56
C ASN A 152 -4.81 17.97 -6.02
N MET A 153 -4.79 18.35 -7.30
CA MET A 153 -3.73 19.16 -7.89
C MET A 153 -4.34 20.39 -8.55
N HIS A 154 -3.76 21.53 -8.28
CA HIS A 154 -4.11 22.80 -8.92
C HIS A 154 -2.98 23.21 -9.86
N LYS A 155 -3.35 23.73 -11.01
CA LYS A 155 -2.45 24.29 -12.00
C LYS A 155 -2.87 25.73 -12.31
N VAL A 156 -1.92 26.63 -12.37
CA VAL A 156 -2.11 27.98 -12.92
C VAL A 156 -1.03 28.23 -13.95
N ALA A 157 -1.42 28.69 -15.13
CA ALA A 157 -0.46 29.11 -16.14
C ALA A 157 -0.02 30.57 -15.91
N SER A 158 1.13 30.97 -16.47
CA SER A 158 1.62 32.36 -16.37
C SER A 158 0.69 33.39 -17.02
N ASP A 159 -0.23 32.97 -17.88
CA ASP A 159 -1.30 33.78 -18.46
C ASP A 159 -2.56 33.87 -17.56
N GLY A 160 -2.54 33.22 -16.38
CA GLY A 160 -3.62 33.25 -15.38
C GLY A 160 -4.67 32.16 -15.53
N ASN A 161 -4.56 31.21 -16.47
CA ASN A 161 -5.55 30.14 -16.66
C ASN A 161 -5.44 29.05 -15.62
N PRO A 162 -6.44 28.85 -14.70
CA PRO A 162 -6.41 27.81 -13.70
C PRO A 162 -7.06 26.52 -14.20
N ASN A 163 -6.55 25.38 -13.74
CA ASN A 163 -7.17 24.06 -13.93
C ASN A 163 -7.03 23.24 -12.65
N ASN A 164 -8.00 22.37 -12.39
CA ASN A 164 -7.96 21.44 -11.27
C ASN A 164 -7.94 20.00 -11.78
N PHE A 165 -7.18 19.17 -11.10
CA PHE A 165 -7.04 17.77 -11.38
C PHE A 165 -7.30 16.97 -10.10
N ILE A 166 -8.01 15.87 -10.22
CA ILE A 166 -8.22 14.90 -9.15
C ILE A 166 -7.70 13.57 -9.63
N TRP A 167 -6.68 13.07 -8.96
CA TRP A 167 -6.10 11.76 -9.21
C TRP A 167 -6.64 10.76 -8.19
N ASN A 168 -7.51 9.84 -8.64
CA ASN A 168 -7.98 8.73 -7.81
C ASN A 168 -7.00 7.57 -8.02
N ILE A 169 -6.25 7.24 -7.00
CA ILE A 169 -5.20 6.21 -7.07
C ILE A 169 -5.77 4.88 -6.61
N TYR A 170 -5.73 3.88 -7.48
CA TYR A 170 -6.22 2.53 -7.23
C TYR A 170 -5.08 1.52 -7.28
N ALA A 171 -5.15 0.51 -6.41
CA ALA A 171 -4.24 -0.62 -6.47
C ALA A 171 -4.54 -1.50 -7.71
N ASN A 172 -3.51 -1.91 -8.43
CA ASN A 172 -3.62 -2.86 -9.55
C ASN A 172 -3.26 -4.31 -9.15
N ASN A 173 -2.78 -4.50 -7.92
CA ASN A 173 -2.39 -5.78 -7.37
C ASN A 173 -2.86 -5.96 -5.93
N ASN A 174 -2.98 -7.23 -5.52
CA ASN A 174 -3.17 -7.56 -4.11
C ASN A 174 -1.84 -7.40 -3.38
N VAL A 175 -1.83 -6.69 -2.25
CA VAL A 175 -0.62 -6.43 -1.47
C VAL A 175 -0.97 -6.15 -0.02
N VAL A 176 0.00 -6.35 0.88
CA VAL A 176 -0.10 -5.87 2.26
C VAL A 176 0.82 -4.68 2.42
N VAL A 177 0.25 -3.54 2.78
CA VAL A 177 1.01 -2.32 3.11
C VAL A 177 1.47 -2.41 4.56
N PRO A 178 2.79 -2.42 4.85
CA PRO A 178 3.29 -2.43 6.22
C PRO A 178 2.85 -1.20 7.00
N THR A 179 2.36 -1.39 8.22
CA THR A 179 1.95 -0.29 9.11
C THR A 179 2.88 -0.12 10.31
N GLY A 180 3.88 -1.01 10.46
CA GLY A 180 4.90 -0.93 11.51
C GLY A 180 6.27 -0.58 10.96
N GLY A 181 7.25 -0.36 11.85
CA GLY A 181 8.65 -0.12 11.48
C GLY A 181 9.40 -1.39 11.03
N CYS A 182 8.76 -2.55 11.14
CA CYS A 182 9.27 -3.84 10.70
C CYS A 182 8.26 -4.53 9.76
N ASP A 183 8.76 -5.46 8.94
CA ASP A 183 7.94 -6.27 8.05
C ASP A 183 8.37 -7.73 8.09
N VAL A 184 7.47 -8.62 7.70
CA VAL A 184 7.66 -10.07 7.69
C VAL A 184 7.76 -10.60 6.26
N SER A 185 8.48 -11.71 6.08
CA SER A 185 8.63 -12.35 4.76
C SER A 185 7.31 -12.85 4.18
N ALA A 186 6.38 -13.27 5.04
CA ALA A 186 5.04 -13.71 4.68
C ALA A 186 4.08 -13.53 5.86
N ARG A 187 2.83 -13.16 5.59
CA ARG A 187 1.81 -12.91 6.62
C ARG A 187 0.87 -14.09 6.80
N ASP A 188 0.65 -14.86 5.75
CA ASP A 188 -0.09 -16.12 5.77
C ASP A 188 0.85 -17.24 5.34
N VAL A 189 1.14 -18.15 6.27
CA VAL A 189 2.04 -19.27 6.04
C VAL A 189 1.33 -20.56 6.38
N THR A 190 1.20 -21.44 5.40
CA THR A 190 0.73 -22.80 5.61
C THR A 190 1.94 -23.73 5.79
N VAL A 191 1.98 -24.39 6.93
CA VAL A 191 3.00 -25.43 7.22
C VAL A 191 2.33 -26.78 7.22
N THR A 192 2.70 -27.64 6.29
CA THR A 192 2.19 -29.02 6.22
C THR A 192 3.11 -29.95 6.97
N LEU A 193 2.63 -30.49 8.09
CA LEU A 193 3.34 -31.50 8.85
C LEU A 193 3.22 -32.85 8.14
N PRO A 194 4.31 -33.63 8.00
CA PRO A 194 4.24 -35.05 7.63
C PRO A 194 3.46 -35.86 8.67
N ASP A 195 3.25 -37.14 8.41
CA ASP A 195 2.52 -38.01 9.33
C ASP A 195 3.12 -38.01 10.74
N TYR A 196 2.22 -38.21 11.72
CA TYR A 196 2.60 -38.29 13.15
C TYR A 196 3.56 -39.46 13.41
N PRO A 197 4.57 -39.28 14.24
CA PRO A 197 5.06 -38.06 14.88
C PRO A 197 6.09 -37.34 13.99
N SER A 198 5.85 -36.07 13.71
CA SER A 198 6.80 -35.28 12.91
C SER A 198 6.80 -33.81 13.30
N SER A 199 7.74 -33.07 12.77
CA SER A 199 7.85 -31.62 12.95
C SER A 199 8.30 -30.95 11.67
N MET A 200 7.96 -29.65 11.53
CA MET A 200 8.35 -28.84 10.37
C MET A 200 8.68 -27.42 10.81
N ALA A 201 9.75 -26.87 10.24
CA ALA A 201 10.12 -25.48 10.47
C ALA A 201 9.09 -24.53 9.86
N VAL A 202 8.81 -23.42 10.56
CA VAL A 202 7.96 -22.34 10.06
C VAL A 202 8.84 -21.31 9.35
N PRO A 203 8.72 -21.14 8.02
CA PRO A 203 9.66 -20.35 7.23
C PRO A 203 9.27 -18.86 7.26
N VAL A 204 9.31 -18.24 8.44
CA VAL A 204 9.01 -16.81 8.62
C VAL A 204 10.22 -16.08 9.13
N THR A 205 10.56 -14.98 8.45
CA THR A 205 11.57 -14.04 8.87
C THR A 205 10.93 -12.66 9.11
N VAL A 206 11.60 -11.84 9.93
CA VAL A 206 11.23 -10.45 10.16
C VAL A 206 12.46 -9.56 9.96
N HIS A 207 12.26 -8.38 9.42
CA HIS A 207 13.29 -7.33 9.32
C HIS A 207 12.68 -5.96 9.67
N CYS A 208 13.52 -5.01 10.06
CA CYS A 208 13.09 -3.67 10.40
C CYS A 208 13.86 -2.64 9.55
N ALA A 209 13.27 -1.45 9.34
CA ALA A 209 13.92 -0.35 8.61
C ALA A 209 15.19 0.16 9.31
N GLN A 210 15.27 -0.01 10.63
CA GLN A 210 16.41 0.31 11.48
C GLN A 210 16.50 -0.69 12.63
N ASN A 211 17.63 -0.70 13.35
CA ASN A 211 17.80 -1.59 14.51
C ASN A 211 16.74 -1.31 15.57
N GLN A 212 15.97 -2.34 15.93
CA GLN A 212 14.92 -2.32 16.95
C GLN A 212 15.04 -3.55 17.85
N ASN A 213 14.82 -3.40 19.13
CA ASN A 213 14.64 -4.53 20.02
C ASN A 213 13.22 -5.08 19.82
N LEU A 214 13.14 -6.29 19.31
CA LEU A 214 11.87 -6.90 18.91
C LEU A 214 11.62 -8.19 19.69
N GLY A 215 10.38 -8.43 20.03
CA GLY A 215 9.86 -9.69 20.51
C GLY A 215 8.61 -10.07 19.74
N TYR A 216 8.12 -11.27 20.00
CA TYR A 216 6.83 -11.73 19.51
C TYR A 216 6.15 -12.63 20.53
N TYR A 217 4.85 -12.78 20.42
CA TYR A 217 4.10 -13.81 21.12
C TYR A 217 3.18 -14.54 20.16
N LEU A 218 2.84 -15.78 20.53
CA LEU A 218 1.89 -16.60 19.79
C LEU A 218 0.49 -16.41 20.38
N SER A 219 -0.54 -16.51 19.54
CA SER A 219 -1.95 -16.47 19.92
C SER A 219 -2.73 -17.57 19.19
N GLY A 220 -3.77 -18.08 19.83
CA GLY A 220 -4.63 -19.12 19.28
C GLY A 220 -5.33 -19.87 20.42
N THR A 221 -6.30 -20.73 20.08
CA THR A 221 -6.99 -21.56 21.06
C THR A 221 -6.08 -22.69 21.51
N THR A 222 -5.89 -22.83 22.82
CA THR A 222 -5.08 -23.90 23.44
C THR A 222 -5.96 -24.88 24.22
N VAL A 223 -5.46 -26.10 24.46
CA VAL A 223 -6.20 -27.19 25.11
C VAL A 223 -5.59 -27.66 26.42
N ASP A 224 -4.47 -27.08 26.82
CA ASP A 224 -3.75 -27.41 28.04
C ASP A 224 -3.63 -26.20 28.98
N ALA A 225 -3.49 -26.44 30.28
CA ALA A 225 -3.36 -25.39 31.29
C ALA A 225 -2.10 -24.54 31.16
N ALA A 226 -1.07 -25.06 30.51
CA ALA A 226 0.17 -24.36 30.23
C ALA A 226 0.10 -23.50 28.96
N ASN A 227 -1.03 -23.50 28.25
CA ASN A 227 -1.23 -22.83 26.97
C ASN A 227 -0.18 -23.18 25.90
N SER A 228 0.33 -24.42 25.97
CA SER A 228 1.46 -24.88 25.14
C SER A 228 1.04 -25.72 23.94
N ILE A 229 -0.20 -26.22 23.91
CA ILE A 229 -0.75 -27.05 22.84
C ILE A 229 -1.93 -26.35 22.21
N PHE A 230 -1.79 -25.97 20.95
CA PHE A 230 -2.86 -25.35 20.16
C PHE A 230 -3.85 -26.41 19.70
N SER A 231 -5.15 -26.11 19.84
CA SER A 231 -6.22 -27.05 19.55
C SER A 231 -6.24 -27.48 18.09
N ASN A 232 -6.66 -28.74 17.86
CA ASN A 232 -7.02 -29.19 16.53
C ASN A 232 -8.38 -28.60 16.13
N THR A 233 -8.39 -27.78 15.08
CA THR A 233 -9.56 -27.09 14.52
C THR A 233 -9.96 -27.65 13.14
N ALA A 234 -9.51 -28.86 12.78
CA ALA A 234 -9.85 -29.46 11.51
C ALA A 234 -11.37 -29.62 11.39
N SER A 235 -11.95 -29.16 10.29
CA SER A 235 -13.41 -29.14 10.06
C SER A 235 -13.98 -30.49 9.62
N SER A 236 -13.12 -31.42 9.18
CA SER A 236 -13.53 -32.75 8.71
C SER A 236 -12.58 -33.82 9.23
N SER A 237 -13.13 -34.96 9.63
CA SER A 237 -12.37 -36.14 10.11
C SER A 237 -11.26 -35.76 11.10
N ALA A 238 -11.60 -34.90 12.08
CA ALA A 238 -10.61 -34.41 13.03
C ALA A 238 -10.03 -35.53 13.90
N ALA A 239 -8.70 -35.59 13.99
CA ALA A 239 -8.00 -36.46 14.95
C ALA A 239 -8.34 -36.05 16.39
N GLN A 240 -8.46 -37.02 17.27
CA GLN A 240 -8.69 -36.79 18.70
C GLN A 240 -7.39 -36.98 19.49
N GLY A 241 -7.31 -36.37 20.67
CA GLY A 241 -6.16 -36.55 21.57
C GLY A 241 -4.85 -35.97 21.07
N ILE A 242 -4.89 -35.08 20.06
CA ILE A 242 -3.71 -34.47 19.43
C ILE A 242 -3.97 -33.00 19.10
N GLY A 243 -2.94 -32.18 19.22
CA GLY A 243 -2.90 -30.78 18.81
C GLY A 243 -1.55 -30.41 18.21
N VAL A 244 -1.30 -29.13 18.03
CA VAL A 244 -0.05 -28.58 17.53
C VAL A 244 0.68 -27.85 18.66
N GLN A 245 1.97 -28.13 18.81
CA GLN A 245 2.85 -27.40 19.72
C GLN A 245 3.89 -26.65 18.91
N MET A 246 4.16 -25.41 19.33
CA MET A 246 5.22 -24.59 18.74
C MET A 246 6.45 -24.63 19.62
N THR A 247 7.60 -24.84 19.02
CA THR A 247 8.90 -24.74 19.68
C THR A 247 9.81 -23.72 19.00
N ARG A 248 10.73 -23.14 19.76
CA ARG A 248 11.82 -22.32 19.24
C ARG A 248 13.14 -22.90 19.72
N TYR A 249 13.99 -23.34 18.79
CA TYR A 249 15.27 -24.01 19.10
C TYR A 249 15.10 -25.15 20.11
N GLY A 250 14.02 -25.93 19.99
CA GLY A 250 13.70 -27.03 20.89
C GLY A 250 12.96 -26.66 22.17
N SER A 251 12.85 -25.39 22.54
CA SER A 251 12.10 -24.94 23.70
C SER A 251 10.65 -24.64 23.33
N VAL A 252 9.68 -25.11 24.12
CA VAL A 252 8.24 -24.86 23.91
C VAL A 252 7.96 -23.36 24.03
N VAL A 253 7.15 -22.86 23.10
CA VAL A 253 6.65 -21.48 23.09
C VAL A 253 5.15 -21.47 23.40
N PRO A 254 4.75 -21.21 24.65
CA PRO A 254 3.34 -21.10 25.01
C PRO A 254 2.66 -19.89 24.36
N ALA A 255 1.34 -19.97 24.19
CA ALA A 255 0.56 -18.84 23.76
C ALA A 255 0.63 -17.70 24.80
N ASN A 256 0.59 -16.44 24.29
CA ASN A 256 0.61 -15.20 25.07
C ASN A 256 1.90 -14.94 25.88
N ASN A 257 2.95 -15.73 25.69
CA ASN A 257 4.25 -15.51 26.27
C ASN A 257 5.17 -14.81 25.26
N THR A 258 5.71 -13.67 25.67
CA THR A 258 6.62 -12.92 24.78
C THR A 258 8.00 -13.59 24.70
N VAL A 259 8.44 -13.81 23.49
CA VAL A 259 9.76 -14.36 23.15
C VAL A 259 10.62 -13.24 22.58
N ALA A 260 11.75 -12.95 23.20
CA ALA A 260 12.67 -11.96 22.70
C ALA A 260 13.39 -12.45 21.44
N LEU A 261 13.44 -11.62 20.40
CA LEU A 261 14.27 -11.79 19.21
C LEU A 261 15.61 -11.09 19.34
N GLY A 262 15.70 -10.10 20.26
CA GLY A 262 16.82 -9.20 20.37
C GLY A 262 16.78 -8.10 19.31
N THR A 263 17.94 -7.59 18.92
CA THR A 263 18.05 -6.53 17.94
C THR A 263 17.81 -7.07 16.53
N VAL A 264 16.78 -6.53 15.84
CA VAL A 264 16.43 -6.82 14.46
C VAL A 264 16.65 -5.54 13.66
N GLY A 265 17.42 -5.64 12.59
CA GLY A 265 17.72 -4.55 11.67
C GLY A 265 17.24 -4.84 10.25
N THR A 266 17.93 -4.29 9.25
CA THR A 266 17.58 -4.45 7.83
C THR A 266 17.81 -5.86 7.31
N SER A 267 18.66 -6.64 7.95
CA SER A 267 18.86 -8.06 7.59
C SER A 267 17.73 -8.90 8.18
N PRO A 268 17.08 -9.78 7.39
CA PRO A 268 16.03 -10.66 7.89
C PRO A 268 16.50 -11.62 8.96
N VAL A 269 15.75 -11.72 10.06
CA VAL A 269 15.98 -12.65 11.17
C VAL A 269 14.89 -13.70 11.15
N ASN A 270 15.29 -14.99 11.16
CA ASN A 270 14.37 -16.11 11.25
C ASN A 270 13.78 -16.20 12.66
N LEU A 271 12.47 -16.44 12.78
CA LEU A 271 11.81 -16.62 14.09
C LEU A 271 12.29 -17.86 14.82
N GLY A 272 12.83 -18.84 14.09
CA GLY A 272 13.33 -20.11 14.65
C GLY A 272 12.21 -21.04 15.13
N LEU A 273 10.97 -20.81 14.68
CA LEU A 273 9.81 -21.61 15.06
C LEU A 273 9.76 -22.94 14.33
N THR A 274 9.32 -23.95 15.05
CA THR A 274 9.03 -25.30 14.53
C THR A 274 7.66 -25.71 15.04
N ALA A 275 6.79 -26.18 14.16
CA ALA A 275 5.51 -26.79 14.50
C ALA A 275 5.69 -28.29 14.64
N THR A 276 5.09 -28.89 15.66
CA THR A 276 5.13 -30.33 15.93
C THR A 276 3.79 -30.80 16.47
N TYR A 277 3.51 -32.09 16.31
CA TYR A 277 2.36 -32.69 17.00
C TYR A 277 2.60 -32.79 18.49
N ALA A 278 1.56 -32.58 19.30
CA ALA A 278 1.59 -32.80 20.72
C ALA A 278 0.32 -33.56 21.18
N ARG A 279 0.50 -34.49 22.10
CA ARG A 279 -0.63 -35.24 22.69
C ARG A 279 -1.37 -34.36 23.69
N THR A 280 -2.69 -34.38 23.59
CA THR A 280 -3.59 -33.78 24.58
C THR A 280 -4.12 -34.88 25.48
N SER A 281 -5.12 -34.59 26.31
CA SER A 281 -5.82 -35.62 27.12
C SER A 281 -6.63 -36.56 26.24
N GLY A 282 -6.73 -37.82 26.64
CA GLY A 282 -7.56 -38.83 25.98
C GLY A 282 -6.80 -39.72 24.97
N GLN A 283 -7.57 -40.56 24.31
CA GLN A 283 -7.04 -41.52 23.33
C GLN A 283 -6.79 -40.81 22.02
N VAL A 284 -5.64 -41.08 21.40
CA VAL A 284 -5.33 -40.59 20.07
C VAL A 284 -6.05 -41.43 19.02
N THR A 285 -6.81 -40.76 18.15
CA THR A 285 -7.45 -41.36 16.98
C THR A 285 -6.88 -40.72 15.70
N ALA A 286 -6.82 -41.53 14.64
CA ALA A 286 -6.38 -41.03 13.32
C ALA A 286 -7.36 -39.99 12.77
N GLY A 287 -6.85 -39.02 12.03
CA GLY A 287 -7.65 -37.99 11.42
C GLY A 287 -6.82 -36.76 11.06
N ASN A 288 -7.50 -35.73 10.58
CA ASN A 288 -6.87 -34.47 10.18
C ASN A 288 -6.51 -33.61 11.42
N VAL A 289 -5.37 -32.95 11.36
CA VAL A 289 -4.92 -31.97 12.35
C VAL A 289 -4.71 -30.62 11.67
N GLN A 290 -5.38 -29.60 12.16
CA GLN A 290 -5.22 -28.21 11.72
C GLN A 290 -5.21 -27.30 12.93
N SER A 291 -4.32 -26.30 12.97
CA SER A 291 -4.33 -25.25 13.97
C SER A 291 -4.03 -23.91 13.29
N ILE A 292 -4.71 -22.86 13.73
CA ILE A 292 -4.45 -21.48 13.29
C ILE A 292 -3.74 -20.78 14.44
N ILE A 293 -2.53 -20.31 14.18
CA ILE A 293 -1.66 -19.70 15.18
C ILE A 293 -1.23 -18.33 14.70
N GLY A 294 -1.63 -17.30 15.42
CA GLY A 294 -1.21 -15.92 15.18
C GLY A 294 0.18 -15.64 15.75
N VAL A 295 0.96 -14.83 15.07
CA VAL A 295 2.23 -14.27 15.55
C VAL A 295 2.10 -12.77 15.61
N THR A 296 2.23 -12.19 16.80
CA THR A 296 2.17 -10.73 17.02
C THR A 296 3.53 -10.22 17.46
N PHE A 297 4.07 -9.24 16.74
CA PHE A 297 5.35 -8.61 17.08
C PHE A 297 5.14 -7.41 17.99
N VAL A 298 6.08 -7.22 18.92
CA VAL A 298 6.09 -6.13 19.88
C VAL A 298 7.51 -5.54 20.01
N TYR A 299 7.59 -4.23 20.22
CA TYR A 299 8.86 -3.60 20.64
C TYR A 299 9.16 -3.95 22.11
N GLN A 300 10.46 -4.09 22.43
CA GLN A 300 10.98 -4.39 23.78
C GLN A 300 11.88 -3.28 24.28
#